data_865065ed3ca66eb86ab78c6435efe3fe
#
_entry.id   865065ed3ca66eb86ab78c6435efe3fe
#
_cell.length_a   1.000
_cell.length_b   1.000
_cell.length_c   1.000
_cell.angle_alpha   90.00
_cell.angle_beta   90.00
_cell.angle_gamma   90.00
#
_symmetry.space_group_name_H-M   'P 1'
#
loop_
_entity.id
_entity.type
_entity.pdbx_description
1 polymer ?
#
loop_
_entity_poly.entity_id
_entity_poly.type
_entity_poly.pdbx_seq_one_letter_code
_entity_poly.pdbx_strand_id
1 'polypeptide(L)'
;MMAISNYSHFQQSFIGQNGESFPIDYYVFKEHDSISRVGVSEMPDAMQFYSTVFGKYPFSREKYAMSELGYYGAIENQTNTIINNMAPSWFYTSIHELSHMWFGDMITCADWHHAWMNEGFATYAEALWTEHKNGKAAYHSYMNSTSSYLGGTLYLQNDLDTFNIFQEIVYSKGAWVLHMLRGVVGDQTFFNCLKAYAGSPGFMYKNASTEDFRQLVENISGKNLATFFDQWVYDAYYPMYHYNFIQDSLSKVLTLHIYQAQSTGSTWREVFEMPLQIKITDTTGNDTIITVANNQKNQEYTFQLSGYVSHDKTSVVIDPDRWVIRKTFFKPNLPVGIQDITGDAIAFNLYPVPATDQINIGYLQPGKNARFELFDQFGKNVNSGFLYSPVTTISIKYLPKGLYLLKIDNGKKPQYKKFLKV
;
A
#
# COMPACT_ATOMS: atom_id res chain seq x y z
N MET A 1 -35.70 4.27 -1.99
CA MET A 1 -36.00 5.22 -3.10
C MET A 1 -37.05 4.59 -4.00
N MET A 2 -37.86 5.37 -4.76
CA MET A 2 -38.86 4.85 -5.69
C MET A 2 -38.48 5.30 -7.10
N ALA A 3 -38.31 4.35 -8.01
CA ALA A 3 -38.02 4.59 -9.42
C ALA A 3 -39.31 4.29 -10.23
N ILE A 4 -39.81 5.23 -10.98
CA ILE A 4 -41.02 5.09 -11.78
C ILE A 4 -40.78 5.62 -13.19
N SER A 5 -40.90 4.76 -14.18
CA SER A 5 -40.84 5.12 -15.60
C SER A 5 -41.58 4.11 -16.45
N ASN A 6 -41.66 4.35 -17.75
CA ASN A 6 -42.16 3.37 -18.73
C ASN A 6 -41.01 2.45 -19.16
N TYR A 7 -40.56 1.64 -18.20
CA TYR A 7 -39.41 0.73 -18.38
C TYR A 7 -39.66 -0.38 -19.40
N SER A 8 -38.60 -0.78 -20.10
CA SER A 8 -38.42 -2.12 -20.63
C SER A 8 -37.97 -3.02 -19.49
N HIS A 9 -38.53 -4.23 -19.39
CA HIS A 9 -38.18 -5.19 -18.34
C HIS A 9 -37.65 -6.50 -18.98
N PHE A 10 -36.52 -6.98 -18.45
CA PHE A 10 -36.01 -8.32 -18.79
C PHE A 10 -35.37 -8.98 -17.56
N GLN A 11 -35.12 -10.27 -17.66
CA GLN A 11 -34.59 -11.07 -16.55
C GLN A 11 -33.43 -11.94 -17.00
N GLN A 12 -32.53 -12.22 -16.05
CA GLN A 12 -31.62 -13.35 -16.04
C GLN A 12 -31.95 -14.23 -14.83
N SER A 13 -31.50 -15.48 -14.82
CA SER A 13 -31.67 -16.36 -13.66
C SER A 13 -30.33 -16.57 -12.98
N PHE A 14 -30.30 -16.43 -11.67
CA PHE A 14 -29.18 -16.89 -10.85
C PHE A 14 -29.50 -18.26 -10.28
N ILE A 15 -28.51 -19.17 -10.35
CA ILE A 15 -28.56 -20.50 -9.74
C ILE A 15 -27.32 -20.65 -8.91
N GLY A 16 -27.45 -20.59 -7.59
CA GLY A 16 -26.33 -20.68 -6.65
C GLY A 16 -25.86 -22.13 -6.45
N GLN A 17 -24.68 -22.27 -5.85
CA GLN A 17 -24.02 -23.56 -5.61
C GLN A 17 -24.79 -24.47 -4.66
N ASN A 18 -25.64 -23.91 -3.80
CA ASN A 18 -26.46 -24.65 -2.83
C ASN A 18 -27.90 -24.91 -3.34
N GLY A 19 -28.14 -24.69 -4.64
CA GLY A 19 -29.43 -24.90 -5.26
C GLY A 19 -30.45 -23.78 -5.06
N GLU A 20 -30.05 -22.63 -4.47
CA GLU A 20 -30.89 -21.42 -4.49
C GLU A 20 -31.05 -20.94 -5.93
N SER A 21 -32.26 -20.53 -6.28
CA SER A 21 -32.55 -19.93 -7.58
C SER A 21 -33.52 -18.78 -7.42
N PHE A 22 -33.18 -17.68 -8.06
CA PHE A 22 -34.02 -16.47 -8.07
C PHE A 22 -33.74 -15.63 -9.32
N PRO A 23 -34.70 -14.72 -9.71
CA PRO A 23 -34.49 -13.85 -10.85
C PRO A 23 -33.55 -12.71 -10.51
N ILE A 24 -32.79 -12.26 -11.53
CA ILE A 24 -32.15 -10.97 -11.58
C ILE A 24 -32.96 -10.11 -12.54
N ASP A 25 -33.68 -9.12 -12.01
CA ASP A 25 -34.58 -8.26 -12.76
C ASP A 25 -33.88 -6.99 -13.21
N TYR A 26 -34.14 -6.57 -14.45
CA TYR A 26 -33.61 -5.31 -14.99
C TYR A 26 -34.74 -4.44 -15.51
N TYR A 27 -34.81 -3.21 -14.99
CA TYR A 27 -35.76 -2.17 -15.40
C TYR A 27 -34.96 -1.05 -16.04
N VAL A 28 -35.02 -0.95 -17.38
CA VAL A 28 -34.20 -0.04 -18.17
C VAL A 28 -35.05 0.89 -19.01
N PHE A 29 -34.56 2.08 -19.32
CA PHE A 29 -35.25 2.91 -20.29
C PHE A 29 -35.32 2.18 -21.63
N LYS A 30 -36.42 2.35 -22.37
CA LYS A 30 -36.69 1.57 -23.60
C LYS A 30 -35.58 1.73 -24.65
N GLU A 31 -35.03 2.92 -24.74
CA GLU A 31 -33.93 3.25 -25.64
C GLU A 31 -32.60 2.56 -25.26
N HIS A 32 -32.44 2.14 -24.01
CA HIS A 32 -31.26 1.46 -23.49
C HIS A 32 -31.39 -0.09 -23.46
N ASP A 33 -32.55 -0.68 -23.81
CA ASP A 33 -32.78 -2.11 -23.64
C ASP A 33 -31.69 -2.97 -24.26
N SER A 34 -31.35 -2.72 -25.51
CA SER A 34 -30.35 -3.54 -26.21
C SER A 34 -28.94 -3.43 -25.62
N ILE A 35 -28.50 -2.21 -25.28
CA ILE A 35 -27.16 -1.97 -24.74
C ILE A 35 -27.04 -2.48 -23.32
N SER A 36 -28.11 -2.38 -22.53
CA SER A 36 -28.16 -2.86 -21.15
C SER A 36 -28.05 -4.38 -21.07
N ARG A 37 -28.73 -5.13 -21.98
CA ARG A 37 -28.57 -6.60 -22.06
C ARG A 37 -27.14 -7.03 -22.29
N VAL A 38 -26.38 -6.28 -23.08
CA VAL A 38 -24.95 -6.53 -23.27
C VAL A 38 -24.17 -6.18 -22.00
N GLY A 39 -24.46 -5.02 -21.42
CA GLY A 39 -23.72 -4.51 -20.27
C GLY A 39 -23.85 -5.36 -19.01
N VAL A 40 -25.02 -5.97 -18.77
CA VAL A 40 -25.25 -6.84 -17.59
C VAL A 40 -25.10 -8.33 -17.89
N SER A 41 -24.59 -8.70 -19.05
CA SER A 41 -24.54 -10.12 -19.47
C SER A 41 -23.76 -11.01 -18.49
N GLU A 42 -22.75 -10.48 -17.82
CA GLU A 42 -21.92 -11.18 -16.83
C GLU A 42 -22.41 -11.05 -15.37
N MET A 43 -23.56 -10.42 -15.11
CA MET A 43 -24.04 -10.24 -13.72
C MET A 43 -24.29 -11.57 -12.98
N PRO A 44 -24.85 -12.63 -13.60
CA PRO A 44 -24.96 -13.93 -12.91
C PRO A 44 -23.60 -14.52 -12.54
N ASP A 45 -22.57 -14.35 -13.39
CA ASP A 45 -21.21 -14.82 -13.12
C ASP A 45 -20.57 -14.02 -11.97
N ALA A 46 -20.76 -12.69 -11.95
CA ALA A 46 -20.28 -11.84 -10.86
C ALA A 46 -20.94 -12.22 -9.52
N MET A 47 -22.24 -12.43 -9.52
CA MET A 47 -22.98 -12.89 -8.33
C MET A 47 -22.49 -14.27 -7.85
N GLN A 48 -22.21 -15.19 -8.78
CA GLN A 48 -21.66 -16.51 -8.46
C GLN A 48 -20.25 -16.40 -7.86
N PHE A 49 -19.41 -15.55 -8.44
CA PHE A 49 -18.07 -15.29 -7.94
C PHE A 49 -18.11 -14.70 -6.53
N TYR A 50 -18.90 -13.67 -6.29
CA TYR A 50 -19.04 -13.04 -4.96
C TYR A 50 -19.63 -14.02 -3.94
N SER A 51 -20.59 -14.83 -4.36
CA SER A 51 -21.13 -15.91 -3.50
C SER A 51 -20.08 -16.94 -3.12
N THR A 52 -19.09 -17.18 -3.99
CA THR A 52 -17.97 -18.07 -3.71
C THR A 52 -16.95 -17.44 -2.75
N VAL A 53 -16.70 -16.16 -2.90
CA VAL A 53 -15.65 -15.44 -2.14
C VAL A 53 -16.17 -14.95 -0.78
N PHE A 54 -17.38 -14.41 -0.73
CA PHE A 54 -17.96 -13.81 0.48
C PHE A 54 -18.92 -14.78 1.21
N GLY A 55 -19.49 -15.71 0.51
CA GLY A 55 -20.55 -16.59 1.00
C GLY A 55 -21.87 -16.36 0.28
N LYS A 56 -22.85 -17.19 0.56
CA LYS A 56 -24.16 -17.17 -0.07
C LYS A 56 -24.73 -15.76 -0.19
N TYR A 57 -25.36 -15.44 -1.35
CA TYR A 57 -26.08 -14.17 -1.54
C TYR A 57 -27.11 -13.95 -0.40
N PRO A 58 -27.00 -12.84 0.34
CA PRO A 58 -27.75 -12.67 1.60
C PRO A 58 -29.25 -12.70 1.42
N PHE A 59 -29.76 -12.12 0.34
CA PHE A 59 -31.18 -11.94 0.08
C PHE A 59 -31.74 -12.96 -0.91
N SER A 60 -31.21 -14.18 -0.88
CA SER A 60 -31.56 -15.28 -1.81
C SER A 60 -33.01 -15.75 -1.73
N ARG A 61 -33.77 -15.35 -0.69
CA ARG A 61 -35.20 -15.59 -0.57
C ARG A 61 -36.08 -14.52 -1.24
N GLU A 62 -35.44 -13.47 -1.72
CA GLU A 62 -36.11 -12.36 -2.39
C GLU A 62 -35.74 -12.39 -3.88
N LYS A 63 -34.86 -11.50 -4.30
CA LYS A 63 -34.39 -11.35 -5.67
C LYS A 63 -33.09 -10.51 -5.67
N TYR A 64 -32.55 -10.27 -6.84
CA TYR A 64 -31.75 -9.08 -7.11
C TYR A 64 -32.35 -8.35 -8.30
N ALA A 65 -32.30 -7.03 -8.28
CA ALA A 65 -32.79 -6.21 -9.39
C ALA A 65 -31.89 -5.00 -9.60
N MET A 66 -31.97 -4.43 -10.80
CA MET A 66 -31.37 -3.15 -11.14
C MET A 66 -32.40 -2.27 -11.87
N SER A 67 -32.48 -1.00 -11.49
CA SER A 67 -33.40 -0.03 -12.08
C SER A 67 -32.66 1.22 -12.55
N GLU A 68 -32.82 1.60 -13.80
CA GLU A 68 -32.29 2.87 -14.30
C GLU A 68 -33.00 4.06 -13.71
N LEU A 69 -32.23 5.11 -13.41
CA LEU A 69 -32.77 6.39 -13.00
C LEU A 69 -31.94 7.52 -13.64
N GLY A 70 -32.60 8.55 -14.16
CA GLY A 70 -31.98 9.64 -14.90
C GLY A 70 -31.16 10.62 -14.06
N TYR A 71 -30.29 10.14 -13.19
CA TYR A 71 -29.26 10.94 -12.52
C TYR A 71 -27.90 10.28 -12.59
N TYR A 72 -26.82 11.02 -12.43
CA TYR A 72 -25.46 10.45 -12.51
C TYR A 72 -25.10 9.77 -11.20
N GLY A 73 -24.73 8.47 -11.27
CA GLY A 73 -24.32 7.65 -10.13
C GLY A 73 -25.09 6.35 -10.01
N ALA A 74 -24.91 5.67 -8.89
CA ALA A 74 -25.65 4.48 -8.51
C ALA A 74 -25.90 4.49 -7.00
N ILE A 75 -26.79 3.65 -6.53
CA ILE A 75 -27.14 3.47 -5.10
C ILE A 75 -27.51 2.02 -4.87
N GLU A 76 -26.92 1.45 -3.83
CA GLU A 76 -26.98 0.06 -3.42
C GLU A 76 -28.29 -0.35 -2.70
N ASN A 77 -29.43 0.23 -3.01
CA ASN A 77 -30.64 -0.16 -2.27
C ASN A 77 -30.81 -1.68 -2.23
N GLN A 78 -31.03 -2.20 -1.05
CA GLN A 78 -31.17 -3.65 -0.80
C GLN A 78 -32.06 -4.30 -1.85
N THR A 79 -31.52 -5.33 -2.52
CA THR A 79 -32.17 -6.13 -3.56
C THR A 79 -32.64 -5.39 -4.83
N ASN A 80 -32.41 -4.07 -4.93
CA ASN A 80 -32.73 -3.30 -6.13
C ASN A 80 -31.81 -2.10 -6.31
N THR A 81 -30.62 -2.32 -6.84
CA THR A 81 -29.68 -1.26 -7.20
C THR A 81 -30.35 -0.24 -8.14
N ILE A 82 -30.19 1.03 -7.82
CA ILE A 82 -30.56 2.12 -8.72
C ILE A 82 -29.28 2.65 -9.37
N ILE A 83 -29.29 2.76 -10.69
CA ILE A 83 -28.11 3.13 -11.47
C ILE A 83 -28.47 4.03 -12.65
N ASN A 84 -27.53 4.92 -13.00
CA ASN A 84 -27.74 5.82 -14.15
C ASN A 84 -27.89 5.09 -15.48
N ASN A 85 -27.10 4.05 -15.72
CA ASN A 85 -27.05 3.33 -16.98
C ASN A 85 -26.49 1.91 -16.78
N MET A 86 -26.92 0.94 -17.60
CA MET A 86 -26.46 -0.44 -17.56
C MET A 86 -25.67 -0.82 -18.83
N ALA A 87 -25.12 0.12 -19.57
CA ALA A 87 -24.22 -0.16 -20.69
C ALA A 87 -22.90 -0.82 -20.20
N PRO A 88 -22.13 -1.48 -21.09
CA PRO A 88 -20.85 -2.14 -20.71
C PRO A 88 -19.87 -1.26 -19.95
N SER A 89 -19.84 0.04 -20.20
CA SER A 89 -18.99 1.01 -19.47
C SER A 89 -19.38 1.20 -18.00
N TRP A 90 -20.57 0.78 -17.59
CA TRP A 90 -21.08 0.84 -16.23
C TRP A 90 -21.03 -0.50 -15.49
N PHE A 91 -20.44 -1.53 -16.12
CA PHE A 91 -20.42 -2.86 -15.52
C PHE A 91 -19.68 -2.89 -14.18
N TYR A 92 -18.53 -2.19 -14.05
CA TYR A 92 -17.82 -2.12 -12.78
C TYR A 92 -18.65 -1.43 -11.69
N THR A 93 -19.36 -0.36 -11.99
CA THR A 93 -20.33 0.26 -11.08
C THR A 93 -21.42 -0.77 -10.71
N SER A 94 -21.95 -1.52 -11.69
CA SER A 94 -22.98 -2.53 -11.42
C SER A 94 -22.53 -3.63 -10.45
N ILE A 95 -21.31 -4.10 -10.54
CA ILE A 95 -20.75 -5.12 -9.62
C ILE A 95 -20.30 -4.53 -8.28
N HIS A 96 -19.95 -3.25 -8.24
CA HIS A 96 -19.76 -2.48 -7.01
C HIS A 96 -21.06 -2.50 -6.19
N GLU A 97 -22.15 -2.04 -6.78
CA GLU A 97 -23.46 -2.02 -6.13
C GLU A 97 -23.97 -3.44 -5.76
N LEU A 98 -23.69 -4.44 -6.59
CA LEU A 98 -24.00 -5.83 -6.23
C LEU A 98 -23.25 -6.29 -4.97
N SER A 99 -22.01 -5.89 -4.81
CA SER A 99 -21.17 -6.30 -3.66
C SER A 99 -21.65 -5.70 -2.34
N HIS A 100 -22.29 -4.54 -2.39
CA HIS A 100 -22.92 -3.93 -1.22
C HIS A 100 -24.01 -4.81 -0.59
N MET A 101 -24.59 -5.74 -1.33
CA MET A 101 -25.53 -6.70 -0.73
C MET A 101 -24.90 -7.48 0.45
N TRP A 102 -23.56 -7.72 0.42
CA TRP A 102 -22.82 -8.31 1.54
C TRP A 102 -22.28 -7.24 2.49
N PHE A 103 -21.67 -6.16 1.96
CA PHE A 103 -20.96 -5.13 2.73
C PHE A 103 -21.57 -3.74 2.48
N GLY A 104 -22.56 -3.41 3.27
CA GLY A 104 -23.43 -2.24 3.17
C GLY A 104 -24.83 -2.57 3.61
N ASP A 105 -25.48 -3.54 2.96
CA ASP A 105 -26.87 -3.91 3.24
C ASP A 105 -26.98 -5.01 4.29
N MET A 106 -26.27 -6.15 4.13
CA MET A 106 -26.29 -7.20 5.13
C MET A 106 -25.47 -6.86 6.36
N ILE A 107 -24.28 -6.34 6.15
CA ILE A 107 -23.40 -5.85 7.22
C ILE A 107 -23.16 -4.37 6.95
N THR A 108 -23.81 -3.51 7.70
CA THR A 108 -23.70 -2.06 7.58
C THR A 108 -22.61 -1.54 8.52
N CYS A 109 -21.90 -0.49 8.16
CA CYS A 109 -20.99 0.17 9.09
C CYS A 109 -21.73 0.64 10.35
N ALA A 110 -21.09 0.58 11.52
CA ALA A 110 -21.71 0.89 12.80
C ALA A 110 -22.24 2.34 12.88
N ASP A 111 -21.50 3.24 12.27
CA ASP A 111 -21.82 4.64 12.05
C ASP A 111 -21.00 5.17 10.87
N TRP A 112 -21.22 6.42 10.49
CA TRP A 112 -20.54 7.02 9.34
C TRP A 112 -19.04 7.26 9.53
N HIS A 113 -18.53 7.21 10.74
CA HIS A 113 -17.07 7.19 10.97
C HIS A 113 -16.40 6.02 10.26
N HIS A 114 -17.13 4.92 10.09
CA HIS A 114 -16.67 3.66 9.49
C HIS A 114 -17.17 3.46 8.04
N ALA A 115 -17.59 4.51 7.33
CA ALA A 115 -18.16 4.41 5.97
C ALA A 115 -17.27 3.66 4.97
N TRP A 116 -15.94 3.65 5.18
CA TRP A 116 -14.99 2.89 4.37
C TRP A 116 -15.27 1.37 4.37
N MET A 117 -15.96 0.86 5.38
CA MET A 117 -16.31 -0.57 5.47
C MET A 117 -17.41 -0.96 4.48
N ASN A 118 -18.23 -0.01 4.02
CA ASN A 118 -19.13 -0.22 2.91
C ASN A 118 -18.38 -0.01 1.59
N GLU A 119 -17.89 1.20 1.35
CA GLU A 119 -17.36 1.62 0.05
C GLU A 119 -16.01 0.99 -0.29
N GLY A 120 -15.13 0.86 0.69
CA GLY A 120 -13.83 0.22 0.48
C GLY A 120 -13.95 -1.26 0.17
N PHE A 121 -14.90 -1.98 0.80
CA PHE A 121 -15.19 -3.38 0.48
C PHE A 121 -15.78 -3.52 -0.91
N ALA A 122 -16.70 -2.63 -1.30
CA ALA A 122 -17.32 -2.68 -2.62
C ALA A 122 -16.30 -2.36 -3.73
N THR A 123 -15.47 -1.35 -3.54
CA THR A 123 -14.37 -1.04 -4.47
C THR A 123 -13.35 -2.19 -4.56
N TYR A 124 -13.06 -2.85 -3.44
CA TYR A 124 -12.16 -4.01 -3.44
C TYR A 124 -12.77 -5.23 -4.12
N ALA A 125 -14.09 -5.40 -4.06
CA ALA A 125 -14.80 -6.45 -4.79
C ALA A 125 -14.62 -6.32 -6.32
N GLU A 126 -14.58 -5.10 -6.86
CA GLU A 126 -14.23 -4.84 -8.26
C GLU A 126 -12.81 -5.34 -8.61
N ALA A 127 -11.85 -5.10 -7.70
CA ALA A 127 -10.48 -5.61 -7.87
C ALA A 127 -10.44 -7.14 -7.88
N LEU A 128 -11.19 -7.78 -6.98
CA LEU A 128 -11.30 -9.24 -6.91
C LEU A 128 -11.96 -9.83 -8.18
N TRP A 129 -12.98 -9.17 -8.71
CA TRP A 129 -13.57 -9.54 -9.99
C TRP A 129 -12.55 -9.44 -11.13
N THR A 130 -11.77 -8.36 -11.15
CA THR A 130 -10.69 -8.18 -12.13
C THR A 130 -9.66 -9.31 -12.05
N GLU A 131 -9.28 -9.72 -10.82
CA GLU A 131 -8.39 -10.88 -10.62
C GLU A 131 -9.00 -12.18 -11.16
N HIS A 132 -10.28 -12.42 -10.86
CA HIS A 132 -11.01 -13.60 -11.30
C HIS A 132 -11.05 -13.73 -12.82
N LYS A 133 -11.31 -12.64 -13.52
CA LYS A 133 -11.46 -12.63 -14.99
C LYS A 133 -10.12 -12.57 -15.73
N ASN A 134 -9.15 -11.84 -15.21
CA ASN A 134 -7.96 -11.43 -15.96
C ASN A 134 -6.64 -11.75 -15.25
N GLY A 135 -6.71 -12.38 -14.06
CA GLY A 135 -5.55 -12.84 -13.30
C GLY A 135 -4.85 -11.75 -12.48
N LYS A 136 -3.85 -12.19 -11.72
CA LYS A 136 -3.18 -11.39 -10.68
C LYS A 136 -2.53 -10.11 -11.21
N ALA A 137 -1.97 -10.12 -12.40
CA ALA A 137 -1.36 -8.92 -12.99
C ALA A 137 -2.40 -7.82 -13.25
N ALA A 138 -3.59 -8.20 -13.73
CA ALA A 138 -4.69 -7.26 -13.94
C ALA A 138 -5.23 -6.71 -12.60
N TYR A 139 -5.32 -7.56 -11.57
CA TYR A 139 -5.66 -7.13 -10.21
C TYR A 139 -4.71 -6.04 -9.69
N HIS A 140 -3.39 -6.26 -9.76
CA HIS A 140 -2.42 -5.25 -9.33
C HIS A 140 -2.50 -3.98 -10.18
N SER A 141 -2.77 -4.10 -11.48
CA SER A 141 -2.98 -2.94 -12.37
C SER A 141 -4.23 -2.17 -11.95
N TYR A 142 -5.32 -2.86 -11.63
CA TYR A 142 -6.55 -2.25 -11.13
C TYR A 142 -6.31 -1.50 -9.83
N MET A 143 -5.71 -2.13 -8.82
CA MET A 143 -5.37 -1.50 -7.55
C MET A 143 -4.50 -0.24 -7.74
N ASN A 144 -3.54 -0.29 -8.68
CA ASN A 144 -2.73 0.89 -9.02
C ASN A 144 -3.55 2.03 -9.62
N SER A 145 -4.57 1.74 -10.41
CA SER A 145 -5.44 2.76 -11.02
C SER A 145 -6.35 3.44 -9.99
N THR A 146 -6.70 2.77 -8.88
CA THR A 146 -7.50 3.33 -7.80
C THR A 146 -6.69 4.18 -6.80
N SER A 147 -5.46 4.55 -7.12
CA SER A 147 -4.53 5.24 -6.21
C SER A 147 -4.57 6.77 -6.28
N SER A 148 -5.69 7.39 -6.69
CA SER A 148 -5.80 8.83 -6.95
C SER A 148 -5.67 9.69 -5.70
N TYR A 149 -6.27 9.30 -4.59
CA TYR A 149 -6.21 10.02 -3.32
C TYR A 149 -6.10 9.08 -2.11
N LEU A 150 -4.92 8.98 -1.53
CA LEU A 150 -4.60 8.04 -0.44
C LEU A 150 -4.08 8.73 0.83
N GLY A 151 -4.07 10.06 0.88
CA GLY A 151 -3.36 10.83 1.90
C GLY A 151 -4.13 11.13 3.19
N GLY A 152 -5.44 10.93 3.23
CA GLY A 152 -6.28 11.21 4.41
C GLY A 152 -6.44 10.02 5.36
N THR A 153 -7.28 10.21 6.40
CA THR A 153 -7.76 9.13 7.28
C THR A 153 -8.99 8.47 6.68
N LEU A 154 -9.20 7.19 6.96
CA LEU A 154 -10.46 6.49 6.64
C LEU A 154 -11.51 6.69 7.71
N TYR A 155 -11.07 6.81 8.97
CA TYR A 155 -11.98 7.14 10.07
C TYR A 155 -12.39 8.61 9.94
N LEU A 156 -13.66 8.85 9.66
CA LEU A 156 -14.20 10.19 9.48
C LEU A 156 -14.34 10.86 10.85
N GLN A 157 -13.75 12.05 11.01
CA GLN A 157 -13.78 12.78 12.29
C GLN A 157 -15.14 13.41 12.58
N ASN A 158 -15.91 13.73 11.53
CA ASN A 158 -17.23 14.34 11.64
C ASN A 158 -18.23 13.56 10.77
N ASP A 159 -19.00 12.70 11.40
CA ASP A 159 -20.03 11.86 10.78
C ASP A 159 -21.33 12.62 10.46
N LEU A 160 -21.47 13.84 10.94
CA LEU A 160 -22.62 14.71 10.65
C LEU A 160 -22.47 15.51 9.35
N ASP A 161 -21.27 15.56 8.80
CA ASP A 161 -21.00 16.22 7.53
C ASP A 161 -21.31 15.28 6.35
N THR A 162 -22.60 15.15 6.03
CA THR A 162 -23.08 14.25 4.98
C THR A 162 -22.49 14.51 3.59
N PHE A 163 -21.97 15.72 3.32
CA PHE A 163 -21.27 16.03 2.07
C PHE A 163 -19.87 15.41 1.98
N ASN A 164 -19.27 15.09 3.12
CA ASN A 164 -17.91 14.58 3.21
C ASN A 164 -17.81 13.10 3.59
N ILE A 165 -18.92 12.38 3.78
CA ILE A 165 -18.91 10.94 4.10
C ILE A 165 -18.40 10.14 2.90
N PHE A 166 -18.92 10.39 1.70
CA PHE A 166 -18.63 9.64 0.48
C PHE A 166 -17.55 10.29 -0.37
N GLN A 167 -16.43 10.68 0.26
CA GLN A 167 -15.26 11.17 -0.45
C GLN A 167 -14.47 10.02 -1.09
N GLU A 168 -13.76 10.32 -2.16
CA GLU A 168 -12.89 9.39 -2.90
C GLU A 168 -12.02 8.50 -1.98
N ILE A 169 -11.61 9.01 -0.81
CA ILE A 169 -10.73 8.30 0.09
C ILE A 169 -11.37 7.04 0.70
N VAL A 170 -12.67 7.04 1.02
CA VAL A 170 -13.34 5.88 1.63
C VAL A 170 -13.42 4.72 0.64
N TYR A 171 -13.49 5.02 -0.65
CA TYR A 171 -13.43 4.07 -1.77
C TYR A 171 -11.99 3.59 -1.99
N SER A 172 -11.15 4.51 -2.47
CA SER A 172 -9.79 4.20 -2.94
C SER A 172 -8.89 3.69 -1.82
N LYS A 173 -8.71 4.45 -0.73
CA LYS A 173 -7.87 4.02 0.40
C LYS A 173 -8.51 2.85 1.15
N GLY A 174 -9.86 2.79 1.24
CA GLY A 174 -10.57 1.66 1.81
C GLY A 174 -10.22 0.34 1.11
N ALA A 175 -10.30 0.31 -0.22
CA ALA A 175 -9.87 -0.84 -1.01
C ALA A 175 -8.38 -1.17 -0.82
N TRP A 176 -7.52 -0.14 -0.73
CA TRP A 176 -6.10 -0.34 -0.48
C TRP A 176 -5.80 -0.92 0.90
N VAL A 177 -6.57 -0.59 1.93
CA VAL A 177 -6.41 -1.22 3.26
C VAL A 177 -6.69 -2.70 3.19
N LEU A 178 -7.74 -3.13 2.48
CA LEU A 178 -8.04 -4.55 2.27
C LEU A 178 -6.95 -5.25 1.43
N HIS A 179 -6.45 -4.60 0.39
CA HIS A 179 -5.33 -5.07 -0.41
C HIS A 179 -4.07 -5.29 0.43
N MET A 180 -3.68 -4.30 1.24
CA MET A 180 -2.53 -4.39 2.14
C MET A 180 -2.74 -5.46 3.21
N LEU A 181 -3.94 -5.56 3.78
CA LEU A 181 -4.28 -6.59 4.76
C LEU A 181 -4.11 -8.00 4.16
N ARG A 182 -4.57 -8.22 2.91
CA ARG A 182 -4.34 -9.46 2.17
C ARG A 182 -2.84 -9.78 2.05
N GLY A 183 -2.01 -8.78 1.75
CA GLY A 183 -0.55 -8.93 1.70
C GLY A 183 0.06 -9.30 3.05
N VAL A 184 -0.50 -8.80 4.17
CA VAL A 184 -0.02 -9.06 5.53
C VAL A 184 -0.42 -10.44 6.05
N VAL A 185 -1.66 -10.88 5.81
CA VAL A 185 -2.18 -12.13 6.36
C VAL A 185 -2.08 -13.30 5.38
N GLY A 186 -1.85 -13.03 4.10
CA GLY A 186 -1.79 -14.02 3.00
C GLY A 186 -3.17 -14.36 2.43
N ASP A 187 -3.18 -14.78 1.16
CA ASP A 187 -4.40 -15.01 0.36
C ASP A 187 -5.41 -15.90 1.06
N GLN A 188 -5.00 -17.11 1.46
CA GLN A 188 -5.92 -18.09 2.06
C GLN A 188 -6.58 -17.57 3.35
N THR A 189 -5.77 -16.96 4.23
CA THR A 189 -6.27 -16.39 5.49
C THR A 189 -7.21 -15.22 5.22
N PHE A 190 -6.86 -14.35 4.28
CA PHE A 190 -7.68 -13.21 3.92
C PHE A 190 -9.08 -13.63 3.41
N PHE A 191 -9.15 -14.55 2.49
CA PHE A 191 -10.44 -15.04 1.98
C PHE A 191 -11.25 -15.81 3.03
N ASN A 192 -10.58 -16.51 3.95
CA ASN A 192 -11.25 -17.10 5.11
C ASN A 192 -11.85 -16.02 6.03
N CYS A 193 -11.14 -14.88 6.22
CA CYS A 193 -11.66 -13.75 6.98
C CYS A 193 -12.89 -13.13 6.32
N LEU A 194 -12.87 -12.89 5.00
CA LEU A 194 -14.04 -12.35 4.28
C LEU A 194 -15.27 -13.26 4.42
N LYS A 195 -15.10 -14.58 4.24
CA LYS A 195 -16.20 -15.54 4.43
C LYS A 195 -16.70 -15.57 5.86
N ALA A 196 -15.81 -15.55 6.82
CA ALA A 196 -16.17 -15.57 8.25
C ALA A 196 -16.90 -14.27 8.63
N TYR A 197 -16.46 -13.14 8.10
CA TYR A 197 -17.09 -11.84 8.35
C TYR A 197 -18.53 -11.84 7.81
N ALA A 198 -18.71 -12.18 6.53
CA ALA A 198 -20.02 -12.23 5.89
C ALA A 198 -20.93 -13.38 6.40
N GLY A 199 -20.34 -14.47 6.92
CA GLY A 199 -21.10 -15.63 7.40
C GLY A 199 -21.33 -15.66 8.92
N SER A 200 -20.80 -14.70 9.68
CA SER A 200 -20.92 -14.71 11.14
C SER A 200 -22.30 -14.26 11.62
N PRO A 201 -23.01 -15.04 12.45
CA PRO A 201 -24.25 -14.60 13.09
C PRO A 201 -24.07 -13.33 13.96
N GLY A 202 -22.83 -13.00 14.32
CA GLY A 202 -22.49 -11.78 15.05
C GLY A 202 -22.66 -10.54 14.19
N PHE A 203 -22.48 -10.63 12.88
CA PHE A 203 -22.47 -9.51 11.93
C PHE A 203 -23.59 -9.54 10.88
N MET A 204 -24.05 -10.73 10.48
CA MET A 204 -25.13 -10.85 9.50
C MET A 204 -26.38 -10.09 9.92
N TYR A 205 -26.86 -9.22 9.03
CA TYR A 205 -28.02 -8.33 9.23
C TYR A 205 -27.87 -7.40 10.44
N LYS A 206 -26.67 -6.93 10.68
CA LYS A 206 -26.29 -6.04 11.78
C LYS A 206 -25.25 -5.03 11.35
N ASN A 207 -24.81 -4.24 12.31
CA ASN A 207 -23.77 -3.25 12.14
C ASN A 207 -22.41 -3.81 12.61
N ALA A 208 -21.33 -3.30 12.03
CA ALA A 208 -19.97 -3.61 12.45
C ALA A 208 -19.07 -2.37 12.42
N SER A 209 -18.17 -2.27 13.37
CA SER A 209 -17.10 -1.27 13.42
C SER A 209 -15.80 -1.80 12.82
N THR A 210 -14.85 -0.91 12.58
CA THR A 210 -13.48 -1.28 12.19
C THR A 210 -12.84 -2.25 13.21
N GLU A 211 -13.10 -2.05 14.50
CA GLU A 211 -12.58 -2.89 15.58
C GLU A 211 -13.16 -4.29 15.54
N ASP A 212 -14.44 -4.42 15.23
CA ASP A 212 -15.09 -5.73 15.09
C ASP A 212 -14.44 -6.53 13.96
N PHE A 213 -14.23 -5.90 12.81
CA PHE A 213 -13.54 -6.52 11.69
C PHE A 213 -12.07 -6.85 12.03
N ARG A 214 -11.33 -5.92 12.67
CA ARG A 214 -9.96 -6.15 13.13
C ARG A 214 -9.87 -7.37 14.04
N GLN A 215 -10.71 -7.45 15.06
CA GLN A 215 -10.72 -8.57 16.02
C GLN A 215 -11.02 -9.90 15.33
N LEU A 216 -11.95 -9.93 14.37
CA LEU A 216 -12.22 -11.13 13.59
C LEU A 216 -10.99 -11.58 12.81
N VAL A 217 -10.30 -10.65 12.13
CA VAL A 217 -9.10 -10.98 11.36
C VAL A 217 -7.95 -11.41 12.27
N GLU A 218 -7.76 -10.78 13.43
CA GLU A 218 -6.77 -11.18 14.43
C GLU A 218 -7.01 -12.61 14.94
N ASN A 219 -8.26 -12.94 15.24
CA ASN A 219 -8.65 -14.27 15.72
C ASN A 219 -8.38 -15.37 14.68
N ILE A 220 -8.60 -15.08 13.39
CA ILE A 220 -8.41 -16.07 12.30
C ILE A 220 -6.94 -16.15 11.89
N SER A 221 -6.25 -15.02 11.81
CA SER A 221 -4.86 -14.96 11.35
C SER A 221 -3.82 -15.30 12.42
N GLY A 222 -4.18 -15.15 13.70
CA GLY A 222 -3.27 -15.24 14.86
C GLY A 222 -2.28 -14.08 14.92
N LYS A 223 -2.47 -13.01 14.14
CA LYS A 223 -1.58 -11.83 14.10
C LYS A 223 -2.18 -10.69 14.92
N ASN A 224 -1.33 -9.93 15.60
CA ASN A 224 -1.74 -8.63 16.15
C ASN A 224 -1.74 -7.61 15.02
N LEU A 225 -2.88 -6.99 14.75
CA LEU A 225 -3.10 -6.04 13.68
C LEU A 225 -3.43 -4.63 14.19
N ALA A 226 -3.32 -4.38 15.48
CA ALA A 226 -3.62 -3.07 16.06
C ALA A 226 -2.82 -1.96 15.37
N THR A 227 -1.49 -2.09 15.28
CA THR A 227 -0.63 -1.12 14.58
C THR A 227 -1.01 -0.97 13.11
N PHE A 228 -1.40 -2.07 12.43
CA PHE A 228 -1.83 -2.00 11.03
C PHE A 228 -3.07 -1.12 10.86
N PHE A 229 -4.13 -1.36 11.66
CA PHE A 229 -5.35 -0.54 11.56
C PHE A 229 -5.13 0.89 12.04
N ASP A 230 -4.36 1.11 13.12
CA ASP A 230 -4.00 2.46 13.58
C ASP A 230 -3.38 3.29 12.46
N GLN A 231 -2.39 2.74 11.76
CA GLN A 231 -1.65 3.49 10.76
C GLN A 231 -2.39 3.65 9.44
N TRP A 232 -3.28 2.73 9.06
CA TRP A 232 -3.91 2.77 7.74
C TRP A 232 -5.36 3.25 7.75
N VAL A 233 -6.07 3.13 8.88
CA VAL A 233 -7.45 3.60 9.03
C VAL A 233 -7.51 4.92 9.79
N TYR A 234 -6.84 5.01 10.94
CA TYR A 234 -6.94 6.16 11.84
C TYR A 234 -5.91 7.24 11.57
N ASP A 235 -4.74 6.90 11.03
CA ASP A 235 -3.72 7.87 10.65
C ASP A 235 -3.85 8.28 9.17
N ALA A 236 -3.28 9.46 8.87
CA ALA A 236 -3.20 9.99 7.51
C ALA A 236 -1.84 9.70 6.88
N TYR A 237 -1.80 9.85 5.55
CA TYR A 237 -0.60 9.76 4.71
C TYR A 237 -0.05 8.33 4.54
N TYR A 238 1.18 8.22 4.07
CA TYR A 238 1.84 6.97 3.73
C TYR A 238 3.37 7.15 3.67
N PRO A 239 4.17 6.06 3.74
CA PRO A 239 5.62 6.13 3.72
C PRO A 239 6.17 6.47 2.33
N MET A 240 7.28 7.21 2.34
CA MET A 240 8.18 7.42 1.21
C MET A 240 9.50 6.73 1.52
N TYR A 241 9.77 5.62 0.83
CA TYR A 241 11.00 4.86 1.00
C TYR A 241 12.11 5.42 0.12
N HIS A 242 13.10 6.05 0.75
CA HIS A 242 14.35 6.40 0.12
C HIS A 242 15.34 5.27 0.35
N TYR A 243 15.94 4.72 -0.70
CA TYR A 243 16.80 3.57 -0.54
C TYR A 243 18.07 3.66 -1.38
N ASN A 244 19.10 2.97 -0.91
CA ASN A 244 20.34 2.70 -1.61
C ASN A 244 20.84 1.32 -1.22
N PHE A 245 21.73 0.76 -2.01
CA PHE A 245 22.36 -0.52 -1.70
C PHE A 245 23.81 -0.53 -2.21
N ILE A 246 24.62 -1.37 -1.60
CA ILE A 246 25.96 -1.69 -2.05
C ILE A 246 26.13 -3.21 -2.00
N GLN A 247 26.99 -3.74 -2.88
CA GLN A 247 27.36 -5.14 -2.82
C GLN A 247 28.88 -5.25 -2.66
N ASP A 248 29.28 -6.06 -1.69
CA ASP A 248 30.69 -6.44 -1.55
C ASP A 248 31.11 -7.38 -2.69
N SER A 249 32.17 -7.03 -3.39
CA SER A 249 32.60 -7.75 -4.60
C SER A 249 33.20 -9.14 -4.31
N LEU A 250 33.66 -9.40 -3.10
CA LEU A 250 34.26 -10.66 -2.72
C LEU A 250 33.26 -11.62 -2.11
N SER A 251 32.54 -11.15 -1.09
CA SER A 251 31.56 -11.96 -0.37
C SER A 251 30.21 -12.06 -1.09
N LYS A 252 29.94 -11.17 -2.07
CA LYS A 252 28.64 -11.02 -2.74
C LYS A 252 27.48 -10.68 -1.78
N VAL A 253 27.77 -10.21 -0.59
CA VAL A 253 26.78 -9.71 0.35
C VAL A 253 26.28 -8.36 -0.16
N LEU A 254 24.96 -8.24 -0.40
CA LEU A 254 24.31 -6.99 -0.70
C LEU A 254 23.75 -6.39 0.59
N THR A 255 24.11 -5.14 0.88
CA THR A 255 23.54 -4.34 1.98
C THR A 255 22.57 -3.33 1.39
N LEU A 256 21.31 -3.45 1.75
CA LEU A 256 20.24 -2.52 1.38
C LEU A 256 19.92 -1.62 2.57
N HIS A 257 19.99 -0.32 2.37
CA HIS A 257 19.54 0.68 3.34
C HIS A 257 18.24 1.31 2.89
N ILE A 258 17.25 1.35 3.78
CA ILE A 258 15.96 2.03 3.58
C ILE A 258 15.80 3.11 4.65
N TYR A 259 15.57 4.34 4.19
CA TYR A 259 15.15 5.45 5.02
C TYR A 259 13.69 5.76 4.72
N GLN A 260 12.85 5.74 5.75
CA GLN A 260 11.43 6.07 5.64
C GLN A 260 11.19 7.53 6.00
N ALA A 261 10.68 8.32 5.04
CA ALA A 261 10.09 9.62 5.25
C ALA A 261 8.57 9.53 5.11
N GLN A 262 7.86 10.55 5.57
CA GLN A 262 6.40 10.62 5.41
C GLN A 262 6.02 11.51 4.23
N SER A 263 4.90 11.20 3.58
CA SER A 263 4.34 12.04 2.52
C SER A 263 3.76 13.30 3.13
N THR A 264 4.47 14.38 3.11
CA THR A 264 4.15 15.76 3.52
C THR A 264 3.38 15.96 4.84
N GLY A 265 3.94 16.76 5.73
CA GLY A 265 3.24 17.45 6.83
C GLY A 265 2.72 16.61 7.99
N SER A 266 2.80 15.28 7.93
CA SER A 266 2.38 14.43 9.04
C SER A 266 3.38 14.51 10.19
N THR A 267 2.93 15.06 11.29
CA THR A 267 3.63 15.00 12.58
C THR A 267 3.23 13.79 13.42
N TRP A 268 2.27 12.99 12.94
CA TRP A 268 1.56 12.00 13.73
C TRP A 268 2.30 10.67 13.86
N ARG A 269 2.86 10.18 12.75
CA ARG A 269 3.54 8.89 12.74
C ARG A 269 4.91 8.99 12.10
N GLU A 270 5.96 8.60 12.82
CA GLU A 270 7.32 8.61 12.30
C GLU A 270 7.63 7.42 11.40
N VAL A 271 6.98 6.29 11.64
CA VAL A 271 7.21 5.02 10.93
C VAL A 271 5.89 4.33 10.63
N PHE A 272 5.72 3.90 9.39
CA PHE A 272 4.70 2.92 9.00
C PHE A 272 5.33 1.53 9.00
N GLU A 273 4.78 0.63 9.78
CA GLU A 273 5.30 -0.74 9.92
C GLU A 273 4.62 -1.66 8.92
N MET A 274 5.39 -2.18 7.95
CA MET A 274 4.87 -3.11 6.95
C MET A 274 5.90 -4.17 6.58
N PRO A 275 5.47 -5.39 6.26
CA PRO A 275 6.31 -6.30 5.50
C PRO A 275 6.54 -5.72 4.10
N LEU A 276 7.80 -5.64 3.68
CA LEU A 276 8.17 -5.17 2.35
C LEU A 276 8.78 -6.31 1.54
N GLN A 277 8.28 -6.52 0.35
CA GLN A 277 8.95 -7.36 -0.63
C GLN A 277 10.10 -6.60 -1.27
N ILE A 278 11.26 -7.23 -1.32
CA ILE A 278 12.47 -6.71 -1.99
C ILE A 278 12.77 -7.65 -3.14
N LYS A 279 12.65 -7.16 -4.36
CA LYS A 279 13.08 -7.87 -5.55
C LYS A 279 14.50 -7.45 -5.88
N ILE A 280 15.41 -8.40 -6.04
CA ILE A 280 16.81 -8.19 -6.43
C ILE A 280 17.04 -8.97 -7.72
N THR A 281 17.46 -8.28 -8.77
CA THR A 281 17.80 -8.87 -10.08
C THR A 281 19.31 -8.82 -10.26
N ASP A 282 19.93 -9.97 -10.45
CA ASP A 282 21.38 -10.06 -10.70
C ASP A 282 21.75 -9.71 -12.16
N THR A 283 23.05 -9.57 -12.43
CA THR A 283 23.55 -9.22 -13.77
C THR A 283 23.30 -10.29 -14.84
N THR A 284 22.86 -11.49 -14.45
CA THR A 284 22.46 -12.58 -15.35
C THR A 284 20.96 -12.62 -15.60
N GLY A 285 20.20 -11.73 -14.93
CA GLY A 285 18.75 -11.63 -15.07
C GLY A 285 17.96 -12.52 -14.12
N ASN A 286 18.59 -13.15 -13.12
CA ASN A 286 17.90 -13.95 -12.11
C ASN A 286 17.29 -13.05 -11.04
N ASP A 287 16.02 -13.29 -10.74
CA ASP A 287 15.27 -12.57 -9.71
C ASP A 287 15.28 -13.33 -8.38
N THR A 288 15.54 -12.61 -7.31
CA THR A 288 15.34 -13.07 -5.93
C THR A 288 14.35 -12.15 -5.25
N ILE A 289 13.27 -12.69 -4.68
CA ILE A 289 12.26 -11.91 -3.93
C ILE A 289 12.33 -12.34 -2.46
N ILE A 290 12.54 -11.36 -1.58
CA ILE A 290 12.65 -11.57 -0.14
C ILE A 290 11.68 -10.62 0.56
N THR A 291 10.95 -11.12 1.55
CA THR A 291 10.09 -10.26 2.39
C THR A 291 10.84 -9.92 3.69
N VAL A 292 10.90 -8.64 4.00
CA VAL A 292 11.53 -8.10 5.21
C VAL A 292 10.53 -7.33 6.05
N ALA A 293 10.69 -7.30 7.37
CA ALA A 293 9.94 -6.41 8.23
C ALA A 293 10.57 -5.00 8.17
N ASN A 294 9.79 -3.99 7.78
CA ASN A 294 10.21 -2.60 7.85
C ASN A 294 9.40 -1.90 8.94
N ASN A 295 10.03 -1.64 10.07
CA ASN A 295 9.44 -1.09 11.29
C ASN A 295 10.33 -0.02 11.96
N GLN A 296 11.33 0.48 11.23
CA GLN A 296 12.22 1.54 11.72
C GLN A 296 12.37 2.62 10.64
N LYS A 297 12.65 3.84 11.09
CA LYS A 297 12.86 4.99 10.20
C LYS A 297 14.10 4.82 9.30
N ASN A 298 15.16 4.24 9.87
CA ASN A 298 16.37 3.85 9.18
C ASN A 298 16.59 2.36 9.44
N GLN A 299 16.66 1.58 8.38
CA GLN A 299 16.82 0.13 8.53
C GLN A 299 17.72 -0.41 7.45
N GLU A 300 18.59 -1.34 7.83
CA GLU A 300 19.49 -2.04 6.94
C GLU A 300 19.15 -3.52 6.89
N TYR A 301 19.35 -4.08 5.71
CA TYR A 301 19.18 -5.50 5.43
C TYR A 301 20.39 -6.01 4.68
N THR A 302 20.84 -7.20 5.02
CA THR A 302 21.93 -7.86 4.33
C THR A 302 21.43 -9.15 3.67
N PHE A 303 21.82 -9.34 2.40
CA PHE A 303 21.42 -10.52 1.62
C PHE A 303 22.65 -11.19 1.05
N GLN A 304 22.83 -12.48 1.35
CA GLN A 304 23.84 -13.30 0.68
C GLN A 304 23.30 -13.70 -0.70
N LEU A 305 23.96 -13.25 -1.76
CA LEU A 305 23.56 -13.52 -3.14
C LEU A 305 24.55 -14.46 -3.84
N SER A 306 24.08 -15.13 -4.89
CA SER A 306 24.92 -15.95 -5.77
C SER A 306 25.57 -15.13 -6.90
N GLY A 307 24.87 -14.11 -7.39
CA GLY A 307 25.26 -13.24 -8.51
C GLY A 307 25.66 -11.84 -8.09
N TYR A 308 26.18 -11.10 -9.05
CA TYR A 308 26.44 -9.67 -8.91
C TYR A 308 25.22 -8.86 -9.27
N VAL A 309 25.04 -7.71 -8.63
CA VAL A 309 23.90 -6.79 -8.83
C VAL A 309 24.44 -5.44 -9.30
N SER A 310 23.90 -4.95 -10.42
CA SER A 310 24.24 -3.61 -10.90
C SER A 310 23.70 -2.53 -9.95
N HIS A 311 24.49 -1.50 -9.68
CA HIS A 311 24.09 -0.41 -8.79
C HIS A 311 23.17 0.59 -9.51
N ASP A 312 21.95 0.17 -9.81
CA ASP A 312 20.93 0.98 -10.45
C ASP A 312 19.51 0.69 -9.88
N LYS A 313 18.57 1.58 -10.15
CA LYS A 313 17.21 1.52 -9.61
C LYS A 313 16.38 0.32 -10.08
N THR A 314 16.80 -0.37 -11.12
CA THR A 314 16.05 -1.50 -11.69
C THR A 314 16.50 -2.84 -11.08
N SER A 315 17.72 -2.86 -10.54
CA SER A 315 18.31 -4.07 -9.96
C SER A 315 17.79 -4.39 -8.56
N VAL A 316 17.35 -3.37 -7.79
CA VAL A 316 16.68 -3.55 -6.50
C VAL A 316 15.39 -2.76 -6.50
N VAL A 317 14.27 -3.45 -6.42
CA VAL A 317 12.93 -2.86 -6.42
C VAL A 317 12.24 -3.14 -5.09
N ILE A 318 11.84 -2.07 -4.41
CA ILE A 318 11.06 -2.14 -3.17
C ILE A 318 9.60 -2.34 -3.51
N ASP A 319 8.99 -3.39 -2.97
CA ASP A 319 7.59 -3.74 -3.12
C ASP A 319 7.17 -3.80 -4.62
N PRO A 320 7.70 -4.76 -5.39
CA PRO A 320 7.53 -4.84 -6.85
C PRO A 320 6.07 -4.95 -7.27
N ASP A 321 5.27 -5.69 -6.52
CA ASP A 321 3.85 -5.93 -6.79
C ASP A 321 2.94 -4.83 -6.19
N ARG A 322 3.53 -3.84 -5.50
CA ARG A 322 2.82 -2.73 -4.86
C ARG A 322 1.76 -3.18 -3.85
N TRP A 323 2.17 -4.05 -2.93
CA TRP A 323 1.31 -4.44 -1.80
C TRP A 323 1.10 -3.32 -0.76
N VAL A 324 1.88 -2.24 -0.83
CA VAL A 324 1.85 -1.15 0.16
C VAL A 324 1.58 0.19 -0.51
N ILE A 325 0.72 1.00 0.09
CA ILE A 325 0.60 2.42 -0.30
C ILE A 325 1.92 3.11 0.04
N ARG A 326 2.68 3.51 -0.99
CA ARG A 326 4.01 4.10 -0.81
C ARG A 326 4.50 4.87 -2.02
N LYS A 327 5.56 5.66 -1.84
CA LYS A 327 6.47 6.09 -2.92
C LYS A 327 7.86 5.55 -2.66
N THR A 328 8.60 5.27 -3.72
CA THR A 328 9.97 4.76 -3.63
C THR A 328 10.92 5.65 -4.41
N PHE A 329 12.11 5.91 -3.84
CA PHE A 329 13.12 6.78 -4.41
C PHE A 329 14.50 6.13 -4.28
N PHE A 330 15.07 5.68 -5.38
CA PHE A 330 16.46 5.27 -5.40
C PHE A 330 17.36 6.50 -5.22
N LYS A 331 18.24 6.47 -4.25
CA LYS A 331 19.15 7.56 -3.87
C LYS A 331 20.59 7.03 -3.83
N PRO A 332 21.31 6.99 -4.94
CA PRO A 332 22.64 6.38 -5.02
C PRO A 332 23.65 7.00 -4.04
N ASN A 333 23.39 8.22 -3.58
CA ASN A 333 24.22 8.92 -2.60
C ASN A 333 23.68 8.82 -1.16
N LEU A 334 22.58 8.07 -0.93
CA LEU A 334 22.11 7.79 0.42
C LEU A 334 23.17 6.90 1.09
N PRO A 335 23.66 7.27 2.27
CA PRO A 335 24.65 6.43 2.97
C PRO A 335 24.11 5.04 3.26
N VAL A 336 24.94 4.02 3.05
CA VAL A 336 24.67 2.61 3.40
C VAL A 336 25.69 2.19 4.45
N GLY A 337 25.26 1.59 5.54
CA GLY A 337 26.15 1.18 6.63
C GLY A 337 26.04 2.07 7.88
N ILE A 338 24.84 2.58 8.21
CA ILE A 338 24.62 3.30 9.48
C ILE A 338 24.30 2.30 10.59
N GLN A 339 25.19 2.17 11.54
CA GLN A 339 24.81 1.64 12.85
C GLN A 339 23.97 2.70 13.57
N ASP A 340 22.81 2.30 14.14
CA ASP A 340 22.03 3.12 15.04
C ASP A 340 22.92 3.63 16.18
N ILE A 341 23.16 4.92 16.18
CA ILE A 341 23.76 5.58 17.34
C ILE A 341 22.60 6.06 18.19
N THR A 342 22.24 5.28 19.18
CA THR A 342 21.32 5.70 20.25
C THR A 342 21.93 6.87 21.02
N GLY A 343 21.26 8.01 21.00
CA GLY A 343 21.63 9.21 21.73
C GLY A 343 22.32 10.26 20.89
N ASP A 344 22.01 11.51 21.08
CA ASP A 344 22.48 12.84 20.60
C ASP A 344 23.74 12.95 19.71
N ALA A 345 24.16 11.88 19.04
CA ALA A 345 25.35 11.80 18.24
C ALA A 345 25.03 12.09 16.76
N ILE A 346 25.87 12.90 16.14
CA ILE A 346 25.80 13.29 14.74
C ILE A 346 26.11 12.09 13.86
N ALA A 347 25.10 11.50 13.20
CA ALA A 347 25.35 10.43 12.23
C ALA A 347 25.90 11.01 10.92
N PHE A 348 27.05 10.57 10.48
CA PHE A 348 27.58 10.86 9.15
C PHE A 348 28.14 9.59 8.50
N ASN A 349 28.16 9.57 7.16
CA ASN A 349 28.73 8.48 6.39
C ASN A 349 29.93 8.94 5.57
N LEU A 350 30.82 7.98 5.34
CA LEU A 350 32.04 8.18 4.61
C LEU A 350 32.16 7.10 3.54
N TYR A 351 32.27 7.48 2.27
CA TYR A 351 32.41 6.54 1.15
C TYR A 351 33.10 7.18 -0.06
N PRO A 352 33.73 6.38 -0.94
CA PRO A 352 34.01 4.96 -0.77
C PRO A 352 35.06 4.69 0.32
N VAL A 353 35.01 3.53 0.95
CA VAL A 353 36.04 3.06 1.88
C VAL A 353 36.32 1.59 1.55
N PRO A 354 37.55 1.25 1.10
CA PRO A 354 38.73 2.09 0.88
C PRO A 354 38.56 3.16 -0.20
N ALA A 355 39.33 4.23 -0.14
CA ALA A 355 39.23 5.39 -1.02
C ALA A 355 40.50 5.56 -1.88
N THR A 356 40.36 6.06 -3.10
CA THR A 356 41.47 6.39 -4.03
C THR A 356 41.68 7.90 -4.13
N ASP A 357 40.85 8.63 -4.87
CA ASP A 357 41.06 10.04 -5.20
C ASP A 357 40.16 10.98 -4.43
N GLN A 358 39.06 10.51 -3.93
CA GLN A 358 38.07 11.31 -3.20
C GLN A 358 37.27 10.48 -2.19
N ILE A 359 36.73 11.18 -1.19
CA ILE A 359 35.76 10.65 -0.25
C ILE A 359 34.53 11.56 -0.22
N ASN A 360 33.38 10.99 0.01
CA ASN A 360 32.13 11.70 0.21
C ASN A 360 31.73 11.59 1.67
N ILE A 361 31.39 12.73 2.27
CA ILE A 361 30.80 12.82 3.60
C ILE A 361 29.31 13.02 3.41
N GLY A 362 28.49 11.99 3.70
CA GLY A 362 27.05 12.09 3.79
C GLY A 362 26.67 12.59 5.19
N TYR A 363 26.06 13.77 5.29
CA TYR A 363 25.71 14.41 6.56
C TYR A 363 24.27 14.92 6.51
N LEU A 364 23.38 14.37 7.36
CA LEU A 364 21.94 14.61 7.27
C LEU A 364 21.48 15.98 7.84
N GLN A 365 22.35 16.68 8.54
CA GLN A 365 22.03 18.00 9.13
C GLN A 365 23.07 19.07 8.75
N PRO A 366 23.21 19.43 7.46
CA PRO A 366 24.13 20.47 7.06
C PRO A 366 23.73 21.82 7.66
N GLY A 367 24.69 22.60 8.08
CA GLY A 367 24.44 23.92 8.66
C GLY A 367 25.70 24.73 8.84
N LYS A 368 25.56 26.03 9.14
CA LYS A 368 26.68 26.98 9.27
C LYS A 368 27.76 26.57 10.28
N ASN A 369 27.44 25.66 11.21
CA ASN A 369 28.35 25.25 12.29
C ASN A 369 28.90 23.82 12.10
N ALA A 370 28.50 23.09 11.04
CA ALA A 370 29.03 21.76 10.80
C ALA A 370 30.33 21.82 10.02
N ARG A 371 31.42 21.33 10.60
CA ARG A 371 32.73 21.28 9.98
C ARG A 371 33.34 19.90 10.04
N PHE A 372 34.24 19.61 9.10
CA PHE A 372 35.06 18.41 9.10
C PHE A 372 36.54 18.75 9.29
N GLU A 373 37.28 17.84 9.88
CA GLU A 373 38.74 17.86 10.00
C GLU A 373 39.25 16.43 9.64
N LEU A 374 40.24 16.38 8.75
CA LEU A 374 40.85 15.13 8.30
C LEU A 374 42.28 15.03 8.86
N PHE A 375 42.56 13.95 9.54
CA PHE A 375 43.85 13.71 10.17
C PHE A 375 44.56 12.49 9.54
N ASP A 376 45.88 12.56 9.39
CA ASP A 376 46.68 11.42 9.03
C ASP A 376 46.94 10.47 10.23
N GLN A 377 47.63 9.40 10.00
CA GLN A 377 47.97 8.39 11.04
C GLN A 377 48.81 8.93 12.20
N PHE A 378 49.44 10.09 12.03
CA PHE A 378 50.25 10.78 13.05
C PHE A 378 49.46 11.86 13.79
N GLY A 379 48.17 12.02 13.47
CA GLY A 379 47.31 13.05 14.08
C GLY A 379 47.48 14.44 13.51
N LYS A 380 48.21 14.59 12.39
CA LYS A 380 48.33 15.88 11.69
C LYS A 380 47.07 16.17 10.89
N ASN A 381 46.50 17.38 11.06
CA ASN A 381 45.37 17.82 10.21
C ASN A 381 45.90 18.07 8.78
N VAL A 382 45.32 17.35 7.82
CA VAL A 382 45.70 17.40 6.40
C VAL A 382 44.65 18.03 5.50
N ASN A 383 43.42 18.21 6.01
CA ASN A 383 42.33 18.94 5.33
C ASN A 383 41.24 19.31 6.33
N SER A 384 40.53 20.39 6.07
CA SER A 384 39.37 20.81 6.88
C SER A 384 38.44 21.70 6.06
N GLY A 385 37.17 21.76 6.46
CA GLY A 385 36.15 22.55 5.78
C GLY A 385 34.80 22.51 6.45
N PHE A 386 33.80 23.10 5.83
CA PHE A 386 32.43 23.16 6.31
C PHE A 386 31.52 22.23 5.48
N LEU A 387 30.48 21.71 6.13
CA LEU A 387 29.48 20.84 5.52
C LEU A 387 28.21 21.67 5.25
N TYR A 388 28.12 22.26 4.07
CA TYR A 388 26.96 23.09 3.67
C TYR A 388 25.87 22.32 2.93
N SER A 389 26.16 21.08 2.48
CA SER A 389 25.22 20.22 1.74
C SER A 389 25.11 18.86 2.39
N PRO A 390 24.01 18.12 2.14
CA PRO A 390 23.84 16.75 2.65
C PRO A 390 24.96 15.78 2.23
N VAL A 391 25.65 16.07 1.13
CA VAL A 391 26.83 15.33 0.68
C VAL A 391 27.93 16.33 0.33
N THR A 392 29.10 16.17 0.97
CA THR A 392 30.29 16.98 0.68
C THR A 392 31.39 16.06 0.16
N THR A 393 31.87 16.31 -1.06
CA THR A 393 32.99 15.58 -1.66
C THR A 393 34.32 16.23 -1.30
N ILE A 394 35.27 15.44 -0.81
CA ILE A 394 36.62 15.88 -0.47
C ILE A 394 37.61 15.15 -1.38
N SER A 395 38.41 15.93 -2.11
CA SER A 395 39.55 15.35 -2.86
C SER A 395 40.65 14.94 -1.90
N ILE A 396 41.09 13.71 -2.01
CA ILE A 396 42.24 13.13 -1.28
C ILE A 396 43.33 12.65 -2.24
N LYS A 397 43.23 13.03 -3.52
CA LYS A 397 44.13 12.58 -4.60
C LYS A 397 45.61 12.76 -4.25
N TYR A 398 45.95 13.86 -3.60
CA TYR A 398 47.33 14.24 -3.27
C TYR A 398 47.80 13.77 -1.89
N LEU A 399 46.94 13.06 -1.14
CA LEU A 399 47.37 12.49 0.13
C LEU A 399 48.08 11.18 -0.07
N PRO A 400 49.08 10.83 0.75
CA PRO A 400 49.74 9.52 0.73
C PRO A 400 48.76 8.37 0.99
N LYS A 401 49.10 7.18 0.50
CA LYS A 401 48.39 5.94 0.90
C LYS A 401 48.55 5.71 2.40
N GLY A 402 47.49 5.33 3.08
CA GLY A 402 47.52 5.11 4.52
C GLY A 402 46.18 5.26 5.22
N LEU A 403 46.21 5.12 6.53
CA LEU A 403 45.03 5.25 7.39
C LEU A 403 44.79 6.73 7.74
N TYR A 404 43.54 7.16 7.59
CA TYR A 404 43.07 8.53 7.92
C TYR A 404 41.93 8.49 8.91
N LEU A 405 41.83 9.55 9.73
CA LEU A 405 40.74 9.79 10.68
C LEU A 405 40.00 11.05 10.28
N LEU A 406 38.72 10.92 10.00
CA LEU A 406 37.81 12.03 9.77
C LEU A 406 37.05 12.36 11.05
N LYS A 407 37.09 13.63 11.47
CA LYS A 407 36.31 14.19 12.56
C LYS A 407 35.23 15.12 11.98
N ILE A 408 34.00 15.01 12.46
CA ILE A 408 32.93 16.00 12.21
C ILE A 408 32.49 16.61 13.52
N ASP A 409 32.36 17.94 13.51
CA ASP A 409 31.97 18.76 14.64
C ASP A 409 30.89 19.77 14.20
N ASN A 410 29.76 19.79 14.89
CA ASN A 410 28.67 20.75 14.68
C ASN A 410 28.36 21.58 15.94
N GLY A 411 29.33 21.69 16.87
CA GLY A 411 29.16 22.36 18.15
C GLY A 411 28.52 21.49 19.24
N LYS A 412 28.21 20.21 18.95
CA LYS A 412 27.84 19.18 19.92
C LYS A 412 29.03 18.23 20.15
N LYS A 413 28.77 16.98 20.52
CA LYS A 413 29.83 15.97 20.69
C LYS A 413 30.44 15.59 19.33
N PRO A 414 31.75 15.82 19.08
CA PRO A 414 32.38 15.49 17.81
C PRO A 414 32.38 13.98 17.54
N GLN A 415 32.32 13.60 16.25
CA GLN A 415 32.31 12.23 15.79
C GLN A 415 33.48 11.91 14.89
N TYR A 416 33.90 10.65 14.86
CA TYR A 416 35.09 10.19 14.16
C TYR A 416 34.81 8.95 13.32
N LYS A 417 35.35 8.91 12.10
CA LYS A 417 35.42 7.68 11.27
C LYS A 417 36.80 7.51 10.67
N LYS A 418 37.26 6.26 10.60
CA LYS A 418 38.54 5.90 9.95
C LYS A 418 38.26 5.43 8.52
N PHE A 419 39.20 5.71 7.61
CA PHE A 419 39.22 5.11 6.29
C PHE A 419 40.63 4.84 5.81
N LEU A 420 40.74 3.88 4.89
CA LEU A 420 42.02 3.55 4.24
C LEU A 420 42.05 4.21 2.86
N LYS A 421 43.11 4.98 2.58
CA LYS A 421 43.45 5.43 1.24
C LYS A 421 44.38 4.39 0.59
N VAL A 422 43.97 3.91 -0.60
CA VAL A 422 44.69 2.90 -1.38
C VAL A 422 45.33 3.47 -2.65
#